data_6dbcd4734da70ca6129c0fff72f47fe1
#
_entry.id   6dbcd4734da70ca6129c0fff72f47fe1
#
_cell.length_a   1.000
_cell.length_b   1.000
_cell.length_c   1.000
_cell.angle_alpha   90.00
_cell.angle_beta   90.00
_cell.angle_gamma   90.00
#
_symmetry.space_group_name_H-M   'P 1'
#
loop_
_entity.id
_entity.type
_entity.pdbx_description
1 polymer ?
#
loop_
_entity_poly.entity_id
_entity_poly.type
_entity_poly.pdbx_seq_one_letter_code
_entity_poly.pdbx_strand_id
1 'polypeptide(L)'
;ARVAQDEMTAVQSDNTYKLSLLDLTQLLELPTPEGFVLEGPKEELEFESLTPPDDIYTQALAYKPSIKAAEYRLQGSLNSIRIAQSAFYPQLSFSAGLGSNYYTVSGRSENSFGSQIKNNLNKYVGFNLSVPIFNRFSTRNRVRTARLQQIDLSLRLDNAKKVLYKEIQQAWYNALAAESKYNSSEVAVKANEESFRLMSEKFNNGKATFVEYNEAKLNLTKALSDKLQAKYDYLFRTKILDFYKGQIIE
;
A
#
# COMPACT_ATOMS: atom_id res chain seq x y z
N ALA A 1 -7.24 -30.02 34.80
CA ALA A 1 -7.67 -28.71 34.29
C ALA A 1 -6.53 -28.00 33.56
N ARG A 2 -5.32 -27.91 34.06
CA ARG A 2 -4.20 -27.16 33.47
C ARG A 2 -3.68 -27.79 32.18
N VAL A 3 -3.50 -29.11 32.11
CA VAL A 3 -3.07 -29.82 30.90
C VAL A 3 -4.05 -29.55 29.73
N ALA A 4 -5.37 -29.66 29.97
CA ALA A 4 -6.37 -29.40 29.00
C ALA A 4 -6.35 -27.92 28.51
N GLN A 5 -6.05 -26.96 29.37
CA GLN A 5 -5.88 -25.56 29.01
C GLN A 5 -4.63 -25.36 28.16
N ASP A 6 -3.53 -26.01 28.50
CA ASP A 6 -2.27 -25.91 27.73
C ASP A 6 -2.40 -26.59 26.37
N GLU A 7 -3.12 -27.72 26.25
CA GLU A 7 -3.46 -28.38 24.99
C GLU A 7 -4.32 -27.48 24.11
N MET A 8 -5.35 -26.83 24.65
CA MET A 8 -6.18 -25.88 23.91
C MET A 8 -5.35 -24.70 23.38
N THR A 9 -4.46 -24.16 24.21
CA THR A 9 -3.57 -23.07 23.81
C THR A 9 -2.61 -23.51 22.70
N ALA A 10 -2.06 -24.71 22.77
CA ALA A 10 -1.20 -25.27 21.73
C ALA A 10 -1.94 -25.44 20.39
N VAL A 11 -3.15 -26.00 20.41
CA VAL A 11 -3.99 -26.14 19.21
C VAL A 11 -4.33 -24.78 18.61
N GLN A 12 -4.67 -23.81 19.46
CA GLN A 12 -4.98 -22.45 18.99
C GLN A 12 -3.75 -21.77 18.36
N SER A 13 -2.58 -21.95 18.93
CA SER A 13 -1.32 -21.41 18.38
C SER A 13 -0.95 -22.07 17.05
N ASP A 14 -1.11 -23.39 16.93
CA ASP A 14 -0.89 -24.13 15.68
C ASP A 14 -1.86 -23.67 14.58
N ASN A 15 -3.14 -23.49 14.93
CA ASN A 15 -4.13 -22.95 13.98
C ASN A 15 -3.76 -21.53 13.54
N THR A 16 -3.36 -20.65 14.46
CA THR A 16 -2.93 -19.28 14.15
C THR A 16 -1.72 -19.27 13.23
N TYR A 17 -0.76 -20.15 13.48
CA TYR A 17 0.42 -20.33 12.62
C TYR A 17 0.00 -20.75 11.19
N LYS A 18 -0.86 -21.76 11.06
CA LYS A 18 -1.36 -22.23 9.74
C LYS A 18 -2.12 -21.15 8.98
N LEU A 19 -2.96 -20.37 9.67
CA LEU A 19 -3.67 -19.24 9.05
C LEU A 19 -2.69 -18.15 8.58
N SER A 20 -1.70 -17.79 9.41
CA SER A 20 -0.68 -16.82 9.03
C SER A 20 0.17 -17.28 7.83
N LEU A 21 0.44 -18.59 7.74
CA LEU A 21 1.12 -19.19 6.59
C LEU A 21 0.27 -19.13 5.33
N LEU A 22 -1.05 -19.41 5.47
CA LEU A 22 -2.01 -19.28 4.37
C LEU A 22 -2.10 -17.84 3.87
N ASP A 23 -2.20 -16.86 4.76
CA ASP A 23 -2.25 -15.44 4.41
C ASP A 23 -0.96 -15.02 3.66
N LEU A 24 0.20 -15.49 4.12
CA LEU A 24 1.48 -15.20 3.47
C LEU A 24 1.56 -15.82 2.08
N THR A 25 1.17 -17.09 1.93
CA THR A 25 1.18 -17.75 0.63
C THR A 25 0.20 -17.11 -0.35
N GLN A 26 -0.93 -16.61 0.13
CA GLN A 26 -1.87 -15.84 -0.68
C GLN A 26 -1.27 -14.50 -1.13
N LEU A 27 -0.56 -13.79 -0.25
CA LEU A 27 0.14 -12.54 -0.61
C LEU A 27 1.25 -12.78 -1.65
N LEU A 28 1.85 -13.96 -1.64
CA LEU A 28 2.86 -14.38 -2.61
C LEU A 28 2.26 -14.99 -3.90
N GLU A 29 0.92 -15.02 -4.02
CA GLU A 29 0.19 -15.62 -5.15
C GLU A 29 0.56 -17.11 -5.39
N LEU A 30 0.92 -17.84 -4.32
CA LEU A 30 1.20 -19.26 -4.42
C LEU A 30 -0.11 -20.07 -4.45
N PRO A 31 -0.18 -21.13 -5.27
CA PRO A 31 -1.43 -21.88 -5.44
C PRO A 31 -1.85 -22.66 -4.19
N THR A 32 -0.91 -23.04 -3.35
CA THR A 32 -1.15 -23.81 -2.10
C THR A 32 -0.08 -23.50 -1.07
N PRO A 33 -0.40 -23.57 0.25
CA PRO A 33 0.59 -23.45 1.31
C PRO A 33 1.42 -24.74 1.51
N GLU A 34 1.06 -25.85 0.83
CA GLU A 34 1.73 -27.14 0.99
C GLU A 34 3.18 -27.08 0.49
N GLY A 35 4.10 -27.50 1.32
CA GLY A 35 5.54 -27.47 1.02
C GLY A 35 6.21 -26.10 1.17
N PHE A 36 5.47 -25.06 1.55
CA PHE A 36 6.04 -23.77 1.84
C PHE A 36 6.62 -23.75 3.26
N VAL A 37 7.92 -23.51 3.36
CA VAL A 37 8.65 -23.47 4.63
C VAL A 37 9.28 -22.08 4.77
N LEU A 38 9.01 -21.44 5.92
CA LEU A 38 9.66 -20.18 6.25
C LEU A 38 11.07 -20.45 6.80
N GLU A 39 12.07 -19.90 6.15
CA GLU A 39 13.42 -19.85 6.70
C GLU A 39 13.51 -18.65 7.65
N GLY A 40 13.85 -18.91 8.90
CA GLY A 40 14.06 -17.84 9.88
C GLY A 40 15.28 -16.99 9.52
N PRO A 41 15.35 -15.71 9.95
CA PRO A 41 16.51 -14.88 9.72
C PRO A 41 17.75 -15.54 10.35
N LYS A 42 18.80 -15.67 9.52
CA LYS A 42 20.07 -16.33 9.91
C LYS A 42 20.96 -15.44 10.78
N GLU A 43 20.70 -14.14 10.78
CA GLU A 43 21.57 -13.16 11.42
C GLU A 43 21.19 -12.93 12.89
N GLU A 44 22.21 -12.84 13.74
CA GLU A 44 22.07 -12.22 15.05
C GLU A 44 21.69 -10.75 14.85
N LEU A 45 20.76 -10.26 15.68
CA LEU A 45 20.33 -8.87 15.62
C LEU A 45 21.51 -7.95 15.93
N GLU A 46 22.06 -7.32 14.93
CA GLU A 46 22.90 -6.15 15.13
C GLU A 46 22.01 -4.91 15.27
N PHE A 47 22.12 -4.24 16.41
CA PHE A 47 21.42 -2.97 16.64
C PHE A 47 22.18 -1.84 15.97
N GLU A 48 21.86 -1.60 14.71
CA GLU A 48 22.29 -0.38 14.05
C GLU A 48 21.53 0.83 14.59
N SER A 49 22.21 1.97 14.69
CA SER A 49 21.55 3.21 15.07
C SER A 49 20.48 3.58 14.05
N LEU A 50 19.24 3.77 14.50
CA LEU A 50 18.11 4.13 13.64
C LEU A 50 18.40 5.47 12.93
N THR A 51 18.32 5.48 11.61
CA THR A 51 18.44 6.72 10.82
C THR A 51 17.36 7.72 11.24
N PRO A 52 17.70 9.01 11.43
CA PRO A 52 16.73 10.03 11.79
C PRO A 52 15.55 10.11 10.81
N PRO A 53 14.33 10.38 11.28
CA PRO A 53 13.13 10.39 10.43
C PRO A 53 13.16 11.46 9.33
N ASP A 54 13.86 12.58 9.54
CA ASP A 54 14.00 13.66 8.56
C ASP A 54 14.85 13.23 7.36
N ASP A 55 15.90 12.43 7.59
CA ASP A 55 16.75 11.89 6.53
C ASP A 55 15.99 10.85 5.71
N ILE A 56 15.23 9.98 6.38
CA ILE A 56 14.35 8.99 5.71
C ILE A 56 13.30 9.70 4.87
N TYR A 57 12.68 10.76 5.38
CA TYR A 57 11.69 11.55 4.66
C TYR A 57 12.27 12.19 3.40
N THR A 58 13.44 12.77 3.51
CA THR A 58 14.14 13.41 2.36
C THR A 58 14.41 12.38 1.25
N GLN A 59 14.87 11.19 1.61
CA GLN A 59 15.07 10.09 0.66
C GLN A 59 13.72 9.63 0.06
N ALA A 60 12.71 9.41 0.91
CA ALA A 60 11.40 8.96 0.47
C ALA A 60 10.72 9.92 -0.53
N LEU A 61 10.85 11.23 -0.36
CA LEU A 61 10.33 12.23 -1.29
C LEU A 61 10.87 12.06 -2.71
N ALA A 62 12.13 11.64 -2.85
CA ALA A 62 12.79 11.54 -4.14
C ALA A 62 12.27 10.35 -4.98
N TYR A 63 11.85 9.24 -4.34
CA TYR A 63 11.50 8.03 -5.09
C TYR A 63 10.07 7.55 -4.91
N LYS A 64 9.37 7.94 -3.83
CA LYS A 64 8.04 7.40 -3.48
C LYS A 64 7.04 7.59 -4.64
N PRO A 65 6.50 6.50 -5.22
CA PRO A 65 5.62 6.61 -6.39
C PRO A 65 4.35 7.41 -6.13
N SER A 66 3.81 7.38 -4.91
CA SER A 66 2.61 8.14 -4.54
C SER A 66 2.83 9.65 -4.61
N ILE A 67 4.00 10.15 -4.21
CA ILE A 67 4.36 11.57 -4.30
C ILE A 67 4.58 11.97 -5.76
N LYS A 68 5.34 11.19 -6.53
CA LYS A 68 5.53 11.42 -7.96
C LYS A 68 4.20 11.44 -8.72
N ALA A 69 3.29 10.53 -8.40
CA ALA A 69 1.95 10.51 -8.99
C ALA A 69 1.16 11.80 -8.68
N ALA A 70 1.25 12.32 -7.46
CA ALA A 70 0.62 13.59 -7.09
C ALA A 70 1.26 14.78 -7.82
N GLU A 71 2.59 14.80 -7.98
CA GLU A 71 3.31 15.82 -8.75
C GLU A 71 2.92 15.81 -10.23
N TYR A 72 2.85 14.64 -10.87
CA TYR A 72 2.40 14.51 -12.24
C TYR A 72 0.94 14.92 -12.44
N ARG A 73 0.05 14.64 -11.48
CA ARG A 73 -1.34 15.12 -11.51
C ARG A 73 -1.40 16.64 -11.43
N LEU A 74 -0.60 17.25 -10.57
CA LEU A 74 -0.48 18.72 -10.50
C LEU A 74 0.05 19.30 -11.84
N GLN A 75 1.09 18.71 -12.40
CA GLN A 75 1.63 19.12 -13.69
C GLN A 75 0.60 18.96 -14.82
N GLY A 76 -0.16 17.86 -14.83
CA GLY A 76 -1.24 17.61 -15.77
C GLY A 76 -2.35 18.65 -15.69
N SER A 77 -2.64 19.19 -14.51
CA SER A 77 -3.65 20.24 -14.32
C SER A 77 -3.30 21.56 -15.00
N LEU A 78 -2.01 21.88 -15.15
CA LEU A 78 -1.56 23.03 -15.94
C LEU A 78 -1.96 22.88 -17.42
N ASN A 79 -1.85 21.69 -17.96
CA ASN A 79 -2.32 21.40 -19.32
C ASN A 79 -3.85 21.47 -19.41
N SER A 80 -4.57 21.06 -18.37
CA SER A 80 -6.04 21.20 -18.29
C SER A 80 -6.47 22.67 -18.36
N ILE A 81 -5.72 23.60 -17.74
CA ILE A 81 -5.94 25.04 -17.87
C ILE A 81 -5.75 25.48 -19.34
N ARG A 82 -4.67 25.03 -19.99
CA ARG A 82 -4.40 25.35 -21.40
C ARG A 82 -5.51 24.82 -22.33
N ILE A 83 -5.99 23.59 -22.05
CA ILE A 83 -7.12 22.99 -22.78
C ILE A 83 -8.39 23.82 -22.56
N ALA A 84 -8.68 24.27 -21.34
CA ALA A 84 -9.82 25.16 -21.11
C ALA A 84 -9.69 26.52 -21.83
N GLN A 85 -8.46 27.06 -21.94
CA GLN A 85 -8.17 28.29 -22.66
C GLN A 85 -8.27 28.13 -24.18
N SER A 86 -8.03 26.93 -24.72
CA SER A 86 -8.12 26.68 -26.15
C SER A 86 -9.53 26.96 -26.71
N ALA A 87 -10.56 26.87 -25.86
CA ALA A 87 -11.93 27.21 -26.27
C ALA A 87 -12.17 28.73 -26.53
N PHE A 88 -11.17 29.59 -26.32
CA PHE A 88 -11.21 30.98 -26.78
C PHE A 88 -10.78 31.15 -28.24
N TYR A 89 -10.10 30.14 -28.79
CA TYR A 89 -9.56 30.20 -30.14
C TYR A 89 -10.51 29.56 -31.17
N PRO A 90 -10.41 29.97 -32.47
CA PRO A 90 -11.12 29.31 -33.56
C PRO A 90 -10.81 27.81 -33.63
N GLN A 91 -11.81 27.01 -33.91
CA GLN A 91 -11.69 25.56 -34.12
C GLN A 91 -11.90 25.25 -35.60
N LEU A 92 -10.92 24.62 -36.23
CA LEU A 92 -11.01 24.08 -37.58
C LEU A 92 -11.19 22.56 -37.48
N SER A 93 -12.27 22.06 -38.06
CA SER A 93 -12.51 20.61 -38.16
C SER A 93 -12.54 20.19 -39.63
N PHE A 94 -11.94 19.03 -39.88
CA PHE A 94 -11.99 18.36 -41.19
C PHE A 94 -12.89 17.13 -41.04
N SER A 95 -13.79 16.96 -42.01
CA SER A 95 -14.66 15.80 -42.09
C SER A 95 -14.62 15.21 -43.48
N ALA A 96 -14.52 13.89 -43.56
CA ALA A 96 -14.65 13.14 -44.79
C ALA A 96 -15.52 11.89 -44.51
N GLY A 97 -16.39 11.58 -45.42
CA GLY A 97 -17.25 10.42 -45.27
C GLY A 97 -17.69 9.83 -46.59
N LEU A 98 -18.05 8.57 -46.48
CA LEU A 98 -18.68 7.77 -47.54
C LEU A 98 -20.02 7.30 -46.97
N GLY A 99 -21.08 7.48 -47.72
CA GLY A 99 -22.41 7.01 -47.35
C GLY A 99 -23.15 6.46 -48.55
N SER A 100 -24.03 5.53 -48.33
CA SER A 100 -25.01 5.09 -49.30
C SER A 100 -26.29 4.71 -48.55
N ASN A 101 -27.43 4.85 -49.19
CA ASN A 101 -28.72 4.50 -48.60
C ASN A 101 -29.47 3.54 -49.50
N TYR A 102 -30.17 2.63 -48.84
CA TYR A 102 -31.16 1.75 -49.45
C TYR A 102 -32.54 2.08 -48.90
N TYR A 103 -33.54 2.14 -49.78
CA TYR A 103 -34.91 2.36 -49.39
C TYR A 103 -35.85 1.56 -50.30
N THR A 104 -37.02 1.22 -49.80
CA THR A 104 -38.09 0.57 -50.53
C THR A 104 -39.36 1.37 -50.34
N VAL A 105 -40.15 1.54 -51.43
CA VAL A 105 -41.45 2.21 -51.39
C VAL A 105 -42.53 1.19 -51.73
N SER A 106 -43.54 1.05 -50.86
CA SER A 106 -44.62 0.10 -51.06
C SER A 106 -45.41 0.43 -52.34
N GLY A 107 -45.61 -0.58 -53.19
CA GLY A 107 -46.36 -0.42 -54.45
C GLY A 107 -45.54 0.02 -55.65
N ARG A 108 -44.20 0.13 -55.54
CA ARG A 108 -43.30 0.40 -56.69
C ARG A 108 -42.26 -0.70 -56.84
N SER A 109 -42.01 -1.06 -58.12
CA SER A 109 -40.85 -1.92 -58.45
C SER A 109 -39.58 -1.07 -58.38
N GLU A 110 -38.69 -1.36 -57.45
CA GLU A 110 -37.49 -0.61 -57.22
C GLU A 110 -36.24 -1.37 -57.65
N ASN A 111 -35.14 -0.64 -57.83
CA ASN A 111 -33.83 -1.22 -58.15
C ASN A 111 -33.36 -2.15 -57.04
N SER A 112 -32.66 -3.21 -57.40
CA SER A 112 -32.05 -4.17 -56.45
C SER A 112 -31.14 -3.46 -55.45
N PHE A 113 -30.98 -4.06 -54.28
CA PHE A 113 -30.11 -3.54 -53.20
C PHE A 113 -28.73 -3.12 -53.73
N GLY A 114 -28.05 -4.00 -54.50
CA GLY A 114 -26.71 -3.69 -55.03
C GLY A 114 -26.68 -2.51 -55.96
N SER A 115 -27.76 -2.33 -56.78
CA SER A 115 -27.91 -1.18 -57.70
C SER A 115 -28.11 0.11 -56.91
N GLN A 116 -28.98 0.10 -55.87
CA GLN A 116 -29.21 1.28 -55.03
C GLN A 116 -27.96 1.69 -54.27
N ILE A 117 -27.24 0.76 -53.66
CA ILE A 117 -25.99 1.03 -52.91
C ILE A 117 -24.95 1.68 -53.82
N LYS A 118 -24.81 1.22 -55.03
CA LYS A 118 -23.87 1.78 -56.02
C LYS A 118 -24.30 3.17 -56.55
N ASN A 119 -25.59 3.32 -56.83
CA ASN A 119 -26.11 4.57 -57.45
C ASN A 119 -26.29 5.68 -56.40
N ASN A 120 -26.51 5.32 -55.12
CA ASN A 120 -26.69 6.25 -54.02
C ASN A 120 -25.37 6.55 -53.27
N LEU A 121 -24.22 6.09 -53.82
CA LEU A 121 -22.93 6.32 -53.19
C LEU A 121 -22.61 7.81 -53.16
N ASN A 122 -22.56 8.37 -51.98
CA ASN A 122 -22.22 9.75 -51.73
C ASN A 122 -20.83 9.83 -51.07
N LYS A 123 -20.00 10.70 -51.56
CA LYS A 123 -18.68 11.01 -51.03
C LYS A 123 -18.64 12.48 -50.69
N TYR A 124 -18.24 12.79 -49.44
CA TYR A 124 -18.11 14.17 -49.06
C TYR A 124 -16.79 14.44 -48.37
N VAL A 125 -16.27 15.64 -48.55
CA VAL A 125 -15.13 16.22 -47.84
C VAL A 125 -15.54 17.62 -47.44
N GLY A 126 -15.29 17.98 -46.17
CA GLY A 126 -15.68 19.29 -45.67
C GLY A 126 -14.69 19.85 -44.67
N PHE A 127 -14.54 21.15 -44.65
CA PHE A 127 -13.87 21.92 -43.62
C PHE A 127 -14.89 22.78 -42.91
N ASN A 128 -14.87 22.78 -41.59
CA ASN A 128 -15.73 23.64 -40.79
C ASN A 128 -14.87 24.48 -39.84
N LEU A 129 -14.96 25.82 -39.98
CA LEU A 129 -14.31 26.78 -39.08
C LEU A 129 -15.36 27.37 -38.12
N SER A 130 -15.20 27.11 -36.83
CA SER A 130 -16.05 27.63 -35.76
C SER A 130 -15.29 28.70 -34.97
N VAL A 131 -15.79 29.94 -34.97
CA VAL A 131 -15.20 31.05 -34.22
C VAL A 131 -16.16 31.46 -33.10
N PRO A 132 -15.79 31.21 -31.81
CA PRO A 132 -16.65 31.58 -30.69
C PRO A 132 -16.59 33.11 -30.46
N ILE A 133 -17.67 33.86 -30.74
CA ILE A 133 -17.76 35.28 -30.47
C ILE A 133 -18.25 35.54 -29.06
N PHE A 134 -19.32 34.87 -28.65
CA PHE A 134 -19.90 34.99 -27.30
C PHE A 134 -20.55 33.70 -26.89
N ASN A 135 -20.13 33.18 -25.71
CA ASN A 135 -20.59 31.90 -25.18
C ASN A 135 -21.12 32.00 -23.74
N ARG A 136 -21.74 33.11 -23.38
CA ARG A 136 -22.30 33.38 -22.04
C ARG A 136 -21.28 33.19 -20.91
N PHE A 137 -20.03 33.56 -21.14
CA PHE A 137 -18.89 33.38 -20.22
C PHE A 137 -18.56 31.94 -19.86
N SER A 138 -19.08 30.95 -20.58
CA SER A 138 -18.85 29.53 -20.34
C SER A 138 -17.36 29.19 -20.34
N THR A 139 -16.60 29.62 -21.35
CA THR A 139 -15.16 29.42 -21.43
C THR A 139 -14.41 30.07 -20.27
N ARG A 140 -14.77 31.29 -19.88
CA ARG A 140 -14.18 31.98 -18.73
C ARG A 140 -14.40 31.21 -17.44
N ASN A 141 -15.61 30.66 -17.23
CA ASN A 141 -15.93 29.86 -16.07
C ASN A 141 -15.17 28.51 -16.07
N ARG A 142 -15.03 27.85 -17.25
CA ARG A 142 -14.20 26.64 -17.39
C ARG A 142 -12.74 26.88 -16.97
N VAL A 143 -12.15 28.00 -17.44
CA VAL A 143 -10.77 28.36 -17.04
C VAL A 143 -10.67 28.62 -15.54
N ARG A 144 -11.67 29.30 -14.95
CA ARG A 144 -11.71 29.48 -13.49
C ARG A 144 -11.78 28.16 -12.74
N THR A 145 -12.66 27.26 -13.16
CA THR A 145 -12.79 25.93 -12.57
C THR A 145 -11.49 25.13 -12.69
N ALA A 146 -10.84 25.16 -13.87
CA ALA A 146 -9.56 24.48 -14.06
C ALA A 146 -8.44 25.04 -13.14
N ARG A 147 -8.42 26.36 -12.89
CA ARG A 147 -7.49 26.98 -11.95
C ARG A 147 -7.77 26.56 -10.50
N LEU A 148 -9.04 26.48 -10.09
CA LEU A 148 -9.41 26.01 -8.77
C LEU A 148 -9.02 24.53 -8.57
N GLN A 149 -9.19 23.71 -9.62
CA GLN A 149 -8.73 22.31 -9.60
C GLN A 149 -7.21 22.21 -9.47
N GLN A 150 -6.46 23.08 -10.11
CA GLN A 150 -5.00 23.12 -9.95
C GLN A 150 -4.59 23.48 -8.51
N ILE A 151 -5.28 24.44 -7.86
CA ILE A 151 -5.05 24.78 -6.46
C ILE A 151 -5.39 23.58 -5.56
N ASP A 152 -6.51 22.90 -5.79
CA ASP A 152 -6.89 21.70 -5.04
C ASP A 152 -5.81 20.62 -5.15
N LEU A 153 -5.29 20.36 -6.35
CA LEU A 153 -4.22 19.37 -6.56
C LEU A 153 -2.90 19.79 -5.91
N SER A 154 -2.58 21.08 -5.84
CA SER A 154 -1.44 21.59 -5.10
C SER A 154 -1.57 21.31 -3.60
N LEU A 155 -2.74 21.60 -3.02
CA LEU A 155 -3.01 21.32 -1.61
C LEU A 155 -3.01 19.81 -1.29
N ARG A 156 -3.48 18.99 -2.23
CA ARG A 156 -3.42 17.53 -2.11
C ARG A 156 -1.99 17.01 -2.11
N LEU A 157 -1.11 17.57 -2.96
CA LEU A 157 0.32 17.24 -2.95
C LEU A 157 0.96 17.59 -1.61
N ASP A 158 0.69 18.82 -1.10
CA ASP A 158 1.21 19.23 0.20
C ASP A 158 0.71 18.35 1.34
N ASN A 159 -0.58 17.98 1.28
CA ASN A 159 -1.14 17.03 2.26
C ASN A 159 -0.50 15.64 2.14
N ALA A 160 -0.29 15.13 0.93
CA ALA A 160 0.38 13.83 0.74
C ALA A 160 1.80 13.83 1.31
N LYS A 161 2.56 14.92 1.16
CA LYS A 161 3.87 15.10 1.78
C LYS A 161 3.81 15.09 3.31
N LYS A 162 2.83 15.78 3.90
CA LYS A 162 2.61 15.80 5.37
C LYS A 162 2.21 14.42 5.91
N VAL A 163 1.35 13.70 5.19
CA VAL A 163 0.94 12.34 5.56
C VAL A 163 2.15 11.40 5.54
N LEU A 164 2.96 11.44 4.47
CA LEU A 164 4.18 10.65 4.36
C LEU A 164 5.15 10.95 5.52
N TYR A 165 5.35 12.22 5.86
CA TYR A 165 6.20 12.60 6.99
C TYR A 165 5.68 12.02 8.31
N LYS A 166 4.38 12.12 8.55
CA LYS A 166 3.74 11.54 9.74
C LYS A 166 3.91 10.01 9.79
N GLU A 167 3.71 9.32 8.67
CA GLU A 167 3.87 7.86 8.59
C GLU A 167 5.31 7.44 8.93
N ILE A 168 6.30 8.13 8.39
CA ILE A 168 7.72 7.88 8.69
C ILE A 168 8.03 8.13 10.16
N GLN A 169 7.56 9.24 10.73
CA GLN A 169 7.74 9.49 12.15
C GLN A 169 7.09 8.41 13.03
N GLN A 170 5.87 7.99 12.70
CA GLN A 170 5.19 6.91 13.41
C GLN A 170 5.97 5.59 13.31
N ALA A 171 6.47 5.25 12.12
CA ALA A 171 7.30 4.06 11.92
C ALA A 171 8.58 4.13 12.75
N TRP A 172 9.23 5.29 12.80
CA TRP A 172 10.45 5.50 13.58
C TRP A 172 10.20 5.36 15.10
N TYR A 173 9.16 6.01 15.63
CA TYR A 173 8.82 5.87 17.05
C TYR A 173 8.44 4.43 17.41
N ASN A 174 7.75 3.73 16.51
CA ASN A 174 7.41 2.32 16.70
C ASN A 174 8.67 1.42 16.71
N ALA A 175 9.66 1.71 15.87
CA ALA A 175 10.92 0.98 15.86
C ALA A 175 11.72 1.23 17.15
N LEU A 176 11.79 2.48 17.61
CA LEU A 176 12.44 2.84 18.88
C LEU A 176 11.77 2.17 20.09
N ALA A 177 10.43 2.13 20.10
CA ALA A 177 9.69 1.44 21.16
C ALA A 177 9.92 -0.08 21.13
N ALA A 178 9.99 -0.68 19.94
CA ALA A 178 10.28 -2.10 19.78
C ALA A 178 11.72 -2.45 20.22
N GLU A 179 12.70 -1.61 19.94
CA GLU A 179 14.08 -1.74 20.45
C GLU A 179 14.10 -1.74 21.97
N SER A 180 13.46 -0.75 22.59
CA SER A 180 13.38 -0.64 24.06
C SER A 180 12.69 -1.86 24.68
N LYS A 181 11.62 -2.35 24.02
CA LYS A 181 10.89 -3.56 24.45
C LYS A 181 11.78 -4.81 24.38
N TYR A 182 12.54 -4.98 23.29
CA TYR A 182 13.47 -6.10 23.15
C TYR A 182 14.56 -6.05 24.25
N ASN A 183 15.21 -4.91 24.43
CA ASN A 183 16.23 -4.74 25.47
C ASN A 183 15.68 -5.04 26.88
N SER A 184 14.47 -4.56 27.19
CA SER A 184 13.80 -4.86 28.46
C SER A 184 13.46 -6.35 28.62
N SER A 185 13.03 -6.99 27.53
CA SER A 185 12.71 -8.43 27.54
C SER A 185 13.96 -9.29 27.76
N GLU A 186 15.11 -8.87 27.26
CA GLU A 186 16.39 -9.54 27.49
C GLU A 186 16.79 -9.53 28.98
N VAL A 187 16.64 -8.36 29.63
CA VAL A 187 16.88 -8.24 31.08
C VAL A 187 15.90 -9.10 31.85
N ALA A 188 14.61 -9.11 31.44
CA ALA A 188 13.59 -9.93 32.08
C ALA A 188 13.89 -11.45 31.97
N VAL A 189 14.37 -11.91 30.80
CA VAL A 189 14.79 -13.32 30.62
C VAL A 189 15.92 -13.67 31.59
N LYS A 190 16.99 -12.88 31.64
CA LYS A 190 18.13 -13.11 32.53
C LYS A 190 17.69 -13.20 34.01
N ALA A 191 16.78 -12.32 34.45
CA ALA A 191 16.24 -12.33 35.80
C ALA A 191 15.39 -13.58 36.10
N ASN A 192 14.54 -13.99 35.13
CA ASN A 192 13.71 -15.20 35.31
C ASN A 192 14.52 -16.49 35.19
N GLU A 193 15.58 -16.55 34.39
CA GLU A 193 16.51 -17.67 34.33
C GLU A 193 17.16 -17.91 35.72
N GLU A 194 17.68 -16.85 36.33
CA GLU A 194 18.29 -16.96 37.66
C GLU A 194 17.26 -17.31 38.73
N SER A 195 16.08 -16.73 38.68
CA SER A 195 14.98 -17.08 39.59
C SER A 195 14.57 -18.53 39.45
N PHE A 196 14.46 -19.06 38.26
CA PHE A 196 14.12 -20.46 37.99
C PHE A 196 15.26 -21.40 38.43
N ARG A 197 16.52 -21.02 38.20
CA ARG A 197 17.70 -21.78 38.67
C ARG A 197 17.67 -21.94 40.16
N LEU A 198 17.52 -20.84 40.91
CA LEU A 198 17.44 -20.85 42.36
C LEU A 198 16.24 -21.66 42.90
N MET A 199 15.08 -21.53 42.25
CA MET A 199 13.87 -22.25 42.62
C MET A 199 14.02 -23.75 42.36
N SER A 200 14.68 -24.12 41.25
CA SER A 200 15.00 -25.53 40.95
C SER A 200 15.92 -26.16 41.99
N GLU A 201 16.95 -25.43 42.45
CA GLU A 201 17.83 -25.89 43.55
C GLU A 201 17.07 -26.07 44.87
N LYS A 202 16.20 -25.10 45.22
CA LYS A 202 15.34 -25.21 46.42
C LYS A 202 14.41 -26.42 46.34
N PHE A 203 13.77 -26.63 45.19
CA PHE A 203 12.87 -27.75 44.97
C PHE A 203 13.59 -29.11 45.10
N ASN A 204 14.76 -29.24 44.47
CA ASN A 204 15.59 -30.44 44.53
C ASN A 204 16.07 -30.76 45.95
N ASN A 205 16.24 -29.72 46.77
CA ASN A 205 16.62 -29.87 48.20
C ASN A 205 15.40 -29.99 49.15
N GLY A 206 14.18 -30.13 48.60
CA GLY A 206 12.96 -30.26 49.41
C GLY A 206 12.54 -28.96 50.13
N LYS A 207 13.08 -27.79 49.74
CA LYS A 207 12.85 -26.49 50.38
C LYS A 207 11.85 -25.60 49.65
N ALA A 208 11.28 -26.07 48.53
CA ALA A 208 10.26 -25.40 47.80
C ALA A 208 9.14 -26.37 47.39
N THR A 209 7.94 -25.84 47.22
CA THR A 209 6.77 -26.60 46.78
C THR A 209 6.77 -26.77 45.27
N PHE A 210 6.08 -27.80 44.77
CA PHE A 210 5.87 -27.98 43.33
C PHE A 210 5.17 -26.77 42.67
N VAL A 211 4.31 -26.09 43.42
CA VAL A 211 3.61 -24.89 42.91
C VAL A 211 4.60 -23.76 42.64
N GLU A 212 5.49 -23.45 43.58
CA GLU A 212 6.52 -22.40 43.44
C GLU A 212 7.49 -22.71 42.29
N TYR A 213 7.94 -23.98 42.20
CA TYR A 213 8.79 -24.43 41.11
C TYR A 213 8.11 -24.23 39.75
N ASN A 214 6.84 -24.61 39.63
CA ASN A 214 6.09 -24.53 38.40
C ASN A 214 5.76 -23.07 38.01
N GLU A 215 5.54 -22.20 38.97
CA GLU A 215 5.38 -20.77 38.76
C GLU A 215 6.66 -20.13 38.21
N ALA A 216 7.80 -20.42 38.78
CA ALA A 216 9.09 -19.93 38.27
C ALA A 216 9.37 -20.42 36.82
N LYS A 217 9.05 -21.69 36.53
CA LYS A 217 9.16 -22.28 35.20
C LYS A 217 8.27 -21.54 34.18
N LEU A 218 7.04 -21.26 34.56
CA LEU A 218 6.10 -20.54 33.68
C LEU A 218 6.54 -19.10 33.41
N ASN A 219 7.04 -18.40 34.43
CA ASN A 219 7.53 -17.06 34.32
C ASN A 219 8.73 -16.99 33.34
N LEU A 220 9.64 -17.96 33.43
CA LEU A 220 10.75 -18.10 32.50
C LEU A 220 10.24 -18.38 31.06
N THR A 221 9.33 -19.36 30.91
CA THR A 221 8.79 -19.70 29.60
C THR A 221 8.08 -18.49 28.94
N LYS A 222 7.33 -17.75 29.75
CA LYS A 222 6.68 -16.51 29.29
C LYS A 222 7.70 -15.46 28.88
N ALA A 223 8.73 -15.21 29.70
CA ALA A 223 9.77 -14.23 29.39
C ALA A 223 10.53 -14.57 28.10
N LEU A 224 10.83 -15.87 27.86
CA LEU A 224 11.43 -16.33 26.59
C LEU A 224 10.53 -16.10 25.40
N SER A 225 9.24 -16.38 25.52
CA SER A 225 8.25 -16.12 24.47
C SER A 225 8.13 -14.62 24.18
N ASP A 226 8.05 -13.78 25.22
CA ASP A 226 7.97 -12.33 25.10
C ASP A 226 9.23 -11.75 24.42
N LYS A 227 10.44 -12.27 24.76
CA LYS A 227 11.71 -11.89 24.10
C LYS A 227 11.69 -12.26 22.61
N LEU A 228 11.25 -13.47 22.28
CA LEU A 228 11.16 -13.92 20.89
C LEU A 228 10.21 -13.03 20.08
N GLN A 229 9.04 -12.74 20.64
CA GLN A 229 8.07 -11.84 19.99
C GLN A 229 8.63 -10.43 19.83
N ALA A 230 9.30 -9.89 20.84
CA ALA A 230 9.92 -8.57 20.78
C ALA A 230 11.04 -8.50 19.73
N LYS A 231 11.82 -9.59 19.56
CA LYS A 231 12.85 -9.73 18.53
C LYS A 231 12.25 -9.56 17.13
N TYR A 232 11.21 -10.31 16.82
CA TYR A 232 10.59 -10.24 15.48
C TYR A 232 9.81 -8.93 15.25
N ASP A 233 9.20 -8.35 16.30
CA ASP A 233 8.56 -7.04 16.20
C ASP A 233 9.59 -5.95 15.85
N TYR A 234 10.76 -5.95 16.48
CA TYR A 234 11.84 -5.03 16.17
C TYR A 234 12.35 -5.20 14.73
N LEU A 235 12.65 -6.45 14.32
CA LEU A 235 13.07 -6.75 12.94
C LEU A 235 12.06 -6.24 11.91
N PHE A 236 10.79 -6.50 12.12
CA PHE A 236 9.75 -6.05 11.22
C PHE A 236 9.68 -4.52 11.14
N ARG A 237 9.82 -3.83 12.25
CA ARG A 237 9.78 -2.37 12.29
C ARG A 237 10.99 -1.71 11.64
N THR A 238 12.17 -2.30 11.78
CA THR A 238 13.36 -1.82 11.07
C THR A 238 13.23 -2.01 9.56
N LYS A 239 12.71 -3.14 9.10
CA LYS A 239 12.43 -3.37 7.67
C LYS A 239 11.38 -2.42 7.09
N ILE A 240 10.40 -1.96 7.88
CA ILE A 240 9.49 -0.89 7.46
C ILE A 240 10.25 0.43 7.22
N LEU A 241 11.23 0.77 8.07
CA LEU A 241 12.05 1.97 7.86
C LEU A 241 12.93 1.84 6.60
N ASP A 242 13.51 0.66 6.35
CA ASP A 242 14.29 0.38 5.14
C ASP A 242 13.43 0.52 3.88
N PHE A 243 12.18 0.05 3.93
CA PHE A 243 11.21 0.29 2.86
C PHE A 243 10.96 1.78 2.61
N TYR A 244 10.89 2.61 3.66
CA TYR A 244 10.77 4.06 3.49
C TYR A 244 12.06 4.72 2.98
N LYS A 245 13.23 4.12 3.17
CA LYS A 245 14.50 4.54 2.56
C LYS A 245 14.61 4.14 1.08
N GLY A 246 13.77 3.23 0.60
CA GLY A 246 13.83 2.68 -0.75
C GLY A 246 14.85 1.56 -0.91
N GLN A 247 15.29 0.98 0.18
CA GLN A 247 16.15 -0.20 0.15
C GLN A 247 15.34 -1.43 -0.26
N ILE A 248 15.95 -2.31 -1.04
CA ILE A 248 15.36 -3.60 -1.40
C ILE A 248 15.34 -4.44 -0.12
N ILE A 249 14.17 -4.93 0.27
CA ILE A 249 14.02 -5.85 1.40
C ILE A 249 14.43 -7.23 0.88
N GLU A 250 15.60 -7.69 1.29
CA GLU A 250 16.10 -9.04 1.06
C GLU A 250 15.62 -10.00 2.14
#